data_8f6f4d2ea02397f85353d093dda0a731
#
_entry.id   8f6f4d2ea02397f85353d093dda0a731
#
_cell.length_a   1.000
_cell.length_b   1.000
_cell.length_c   1.000
_cell.angle_alpha   90.00
_cell.angle_beta   90.00
_cell.angle_gamma   90.00
#
_symmetry.space_group_name_H-M   'P 1'
#
loop_
_entity.id
_entity.type
_entity.pdbx_description
1 polymer ?
#
loop_
_entity_poly.entity_id
_entity_poly.type
_entity_poly.pdbx_seq_one_letter_code
_entity_poly.pdbx_strand_id
1 'polypeptide(L)'
;MKTINLILIACFLFGLNVQSQEVIEARLENWEHGEADLGVIDFITGEAQKFGSIDEDGNIQIKLESNFLQKMKEQMEKEQEKAPKGWKAALKNVSGTFDCFLDDLTYTNGEANLSSLPKHLVVYRDKEEILGGLMAASNKPIANYYYSAGELNCKTGKYLEWTYLEKPAMVKGTCTTKNFTRIEGESFEAKRDYSLDLKEGWNLIEYNITEVFEGATGKVQPKTTKIQRIENIPSNVNWYFVQGQ
;
A
#
# COMPACT_ATOMS: atom_id res chain seq x y z
N MET A 1 -46.70 -2.83 -56.51
CA MET A 1 -46.51 -2.71 -55.08
C MET A 1 -45.24 -3.48 -54.75
N LYS A 2 -44.13 -2.78 -54.41
CA LYS A 2 -42.86 -3.40 -54.02
C LYS A 2 -42.74 -3.30 -52.49
N THR A 3 -42.75 -4.43 -51.85
CA THR A 3 -42.54 -4.56 -50.42
C THR A 3 -41.05 -4.43 -50.11
N ILE A 4 -40.69 -3.40 -49.35
CA ILE A 4 -39.30 -3.16 -48.86
C ILE A 4 -39.20 -3.91 -47.57
N ASN A 5 -38.36 -4.97 -47.56
CA ASN A 5 -37.95 -5.67 -46.32
C ASN A 5 -36.91 -4.83 -45.57
N LEU A 6 -37.30 -4.28 -44.43
CA LEU A 6 -36.41 -3.58 -43.52
C LEU A 6 -35.74 -4.62 -42.62
N ILE A 7 -34.47 -4.93 -42.94
CA ILE A 7 -33.63 -5.78 -42.08
C ILE A 7 -33.09 -4.90 -40.93
N LEU A 8 -33.60 -5.10 -39.73
CA LEU A 8 -33.08 -4.49 -38.50
C LEU A 8 -31.82 -5.23 -38.11
N ILE A 9 -30.64 -4.64 -38.38
CA ILE A 9 -29.35 -5.12 -37.85
C ILE A 9 -29.25 -4.64 -36.41
N ALA A 10 -29.56 -5.51 -35.44
CA ALA A 10 -29.26 -5.28 -34.05
C ALA A 10 -27.74 -5.44 -33.82
N CYS A 11 -27.03 -4.32 -33.81
CA CYS A 11 -25.63 -4.29 -33.33
C CYS A 11 -25.62 -4.56 -31.84
N PHE A 12 -25.38 -5.80 -31.46
CA PHE A 12 -24.99 -6.16 -30.09
C PHE A 12 -23.58 -5.59 -29.86
N LEU A 13 -23.52 -4.41 -29.30
CA LEU A 13 -22.29 -3.88 -28.69
C LEU A 13 -21.99 -4.71 -27.45
N PHE A 14 -21.29 -5.82 -27.63
CA PHE A 14 -20.54 -6.43 -26.54
C PHE A 14 -19.50 -5.41 -26.09
N GLY A 15 -19.81 -4.64 -25.05
CA GLY A 15 -18.81 -3.87 -24.31
C GLY A 15 -17.77 -4.86 -23.78
N LEU A 16 -16.69 -5.01 -24.50
CA LEU A 16 -15.47 -5.61 -23.97
C LEU A 16 -15.03 -4.68 -22.85
N ASN A 17 -15.31 -5.06 -21.61
CA ASN A 17 -14.64 -4.49 -20.46
C ASN A 17 -13.15 -4.86 -20.61
N VAL A 18 -12.41 -4.04 -21.36
CA VAL A 18 -10.96 -4.04 -21.30
C VAL A 18 -10.64 -3.53 -19.89
N GLN A 19 -10.44 -4.44 -18.96
CA GLN A 19 -9.84 -4.12 -17.66
C GLN A 19 -8.42 -3.62 -18.00
N SER A 20 -8.27 -2.30 -18.11
CA SER A 20 -6.96 -1.71 -18.29
C SER A 20 -6.17 -1.96 -17.02
N GLN A 21 -5.04 -2.62 -17.16
CA GLN A 21 -4.05 -2.74 -16.11
C GLN A 21 -3.58 -1.31 -15.78
N GLU A 22 -3.80 -0.87 -14.57
CA GLU A 22 -3.33 0.45 -14.13
C GLU A 22 -1.82 0.36 -13.85
N VAL A 23 -1.06 1.31 -14.41
CA VAL A 23 0.38 1.39 -14.23
C VAL A 23 0.71 2.68 -13.52
N ILE A 24 1.46 2.60 -12.44
CA ILE A 24 2.04 3.76 -11.78
C ILE A 24 3.37 4.04 -12.47
N GLU A 25 3.48 5.23 -13.08
CA GLU A 25 4.70 5.72 -13.67
C GLU A 25 5.26 6.88 -12.85
N ALA A 26 6.56 6.85 -12.61
CA ALA A 26 7.26 7.88 -11.86
C ALA A 26 8.74 7.91 -12.22
N ARG A 27 9.50 8.84 -11.66
CA ARG A 27 10.94 8.91 -11.87
C ARG A 27 11.67 9.20 -10.56
N LEU A 28 12.79 8.50 -10.36
CA LEU A 28 13.76 8.80 -9.31
C LEU A 28 14.76 9.83 -9.81
N GLU A 29 14.98 10.88 -9.02
CA GLU A 29 16.08 11.79 -9.27
C GLU A 29 17.42 11.17 -8.79
N ASN A 30 18.47 11.36 -9.56
CA ASN A 30 19.82 10.91 -9.22
C ASN A 30 19.91 9.38 -8.99
N TRP A 31 19.24 8.60 -9.84
CA TRP A 31 19.36 7.15 -9.83
C TRP A 31 20.64 6.71 -10.52
N GLU A 32 21.52 5.99 -9.81
CA GLU A 32 22.84 5.57 -10.29
C GLU A 32 23.06 4.05 -10.19
N HIS A 33 21.97 3.30 -9.90
CA HIS A 33 22.09 1.86 -9.64
C HIS A 33 21.78 0.97 -10.86
N GLY A 34 21.50 1.57 -12.05
CA GLY A 34 21.12 0.81 -13.25
C GLY A 34 19.73 0.16 -13.12
N GLU A 35 19.45 -0.86 -13.92
CA GLU A 35 18.17 -1.57 -13.87
C GLU A 35 17.98 -2.30 -12.54
N ALA A 36 16.75 -2.25 -12.00
CA ALA A 36 16.38 -2.94 -10.78
C ALA A 36 14.92 -3.39 -10.80
N ASP A 37 14.61 -4.43 -10.06
CA ASP A 37 13.26 -4.91 -9.84
C ASP A 37 12.66 -4.32 -8.56
N LEU A 38 11.31 -4.18 -8.57
CA LEU A 38 10.52 -3.71 -7.45
C LEU A 38 9.58 -4.81 -6.98
N GLY A 39 9.61 -5.15 -5.69
CA GLY A 39 8.76 -6.22 -5.20
C GLY A 39 8.83 -6.44 -3.70
N VAL A 40 8.52 -7.68 -3.33
CA VAL A 40 8.66 -8.24 -1.99
C VAL A 40 9.53 -9.47 -2.07
N ILE A 41 10.40 -9.64 -1.12
CA ILE A 41 11.19 -10.87 -0.96
C ILE A 41 10.70 -11.56 0.32
N ASP A 42 10.27 -12.80 0.18
CA ASP A 42 10.03 -13.67 1.32
C ASP A 42 11.38 -14.13 1.88
N PHE A 43 11.73 -13.64 3.06
CA PHE A 43 13.01 -13.94 3.72
C PHE A 43 13.14 -15.40 4.17
N ILE A 44 12.03 -16.15 4.23
CA ILE A 44 12.05 -17.57 4.62
C ILE A 44 12.32 -18.45 3.40
N THR A 45 11.63 -18.19 2.29
CA THR A 45 11.74 -19.00 1.07
C THR A 45 12.74 -18.45 0.06
N GLY A 46 13.12 -17.17 0.17
CA GLY A 46 13.92 -16.45 -0.83
C GLY A 46 13.15 -16.15 -2.12
N GLU A 47 11.85 -16.42 -2.17
CA GLU A 47 11.03 -16.13 -3.34
C GLU A 47 10.75 -14.64 -3.45
N ALA A 48 10.93 -14.07 -4.65
CA ALA A 48 10.62 -12.68 -4.94
C ALA A 48 9.32 -12.58 -5.72
N GLN A 49 8.39 -11.73 -5.22
CA GLN A 49 7.20 -11.34 -5.96
C GLN A 49 7.45 -9.95 -6.55
N LYS A 50 7.59 -9.90 -7.87
CA LYS A 50 7.83 -8.66 -8.63
C LYS A 50 6.52 -7.92 -8.88
N PHE A 51 6.50 -6.61 -8.59
CA PHE A 51 5.39 -5.69 -8.89
C PHE A 51 5.75 -4.64 -9.94
N GLY A 52 7.04 -4.41 -10.18
CA GLY A 52 7.49 -3.39 -11.09
C GLY A 52 8.99 -3.42 -11.35
N SER A 53 9.50 -2.34 -11.94
CA SER A 53 10.93 -2.15 -12.24
C SER A 53 11.31 -0.68 -12.23
N ILE A 54 12.62 -0.46 -12.15
CA ILE A 54 13.30 0.82 -12.36
C ILE A 54 14.28 0.60 -13.51
N ASP A 55 14.26 1.46 -14.53
CA ASP A 55 15.22 1.40 -15.64
C ASP A 55 16.53 2.15 -15.31
N GLU A 56 17.49 2.11 -16.23
CA GLU A 56 18.80 2.78 -16.08
C GLU A 56 18.68 4.28 -15.84
N ASP A 57 17.66 4.94 -16.38
CA ASP A 57 17.36 6.37 -16.25
C ASP A 57 16.58 6.72 -14.96
N GLY A 58 16.23 5.74 -14.15
CA GLY A 58 15.44 5.89 -12.93
C GLY A 58 13.94 5.98 -13.14
N ASN A 59 13.41 5.62 -14.33
CA ASN A 59 11.98 5.57 -14.54
C ASN A 59 11.39 4.34 -13.85
N ILE A 60 10.36 4.57 -13.05
CA ILE A 60 9.65 3.56 -12.28
C ILE A 60 8.41 3.14 -13.05
N GLN A 61 8.16 1.84 -13.10
CA GLN A 61 6.88 1.28 -13.56
C GLN A 61 6.40 0.23 -12.55
N ILE A 62 5.23 0.46 -11.93
CA ILE A 62 4.57 -0.49 -11.00
C ILE A 62 3.23 -0.89 -11.60
N LYS A 63 2.99 -2.18 -11.75
CA LYS A 63 1.77 -2.73 -12.34
C LYS A 63 0.74 -3.04 -11.26
N LEU A 64 -0.42 -2.38 -11.33
CA LEU A 64 -1.57 -2.64 -10.49
C LEU A 64 -2.50 -3.62 -11.22
N GLU A 65 -2.32 -4.91 -10.94
CA GLU A 65 -3.07 -5.97 -11.63
C GLU A 65 -4.51 -6.05 -11.12
N SER A 66 -5.47 -6.14 -12.02
CA SER A 66 -6.90 -6.24 -11.69
C SER A 66 -7.28 -7.57 -11.00
N ASN A 67 -6.45 -8.60 -11.11
CA ASN A 67 -6.63 -9.90 -10.46
C ASN A 67 -5.71 -10.09 -9.24
N PHE A 68 -5.19 -8.99 -8.68
CA PHE A 68 -4.21 -9.04 -7.58
C PHE A 68 -4.69 -9.86 -6.37
N LEU A 69 -5.92 -9.62 -5.91
CA LEU A 69 -6.47 -10.35 -4.77
C LEU A 69 -6.66 -11.85 -5.05
N GLN A 70 -7.02 -12.19 -6.29
CA GLN A 70 -7.15 -13.59 -6.71
C GLN A 70 -5.79 -14.30 -6.67
N LYS A 71 -4.72 -13.65 -7.16
CA LYS A 71 -3.36 -14.18 -7.07
C LYS A 71 -2.91 -14.39 -5.62
N MET A 72 -3.25 -13.46 -4.73
CA MET A 72 -2.95 -13.61 -3.30
C MET A 72 -3.69 -14.80 -2.68
N LYS A 73 -4.96 -15.02 -3.03
CA LYS A 73 -5.72 -16.21 -2.59
C LYS A 73 -5.05 -17.50 -3.04
N GLU A 74 -4.70 -17.59 -4.32
CA GLU A 74 -4.04 -18.77 -4.90
C GLU A 74 -2.67 -19.05 -4.27
N GLN A 75 -1.89 -18.00 -3.97
CA GLN A 75 -0.62 -18.16 -3.26
C GLN A 75 -0.84 -18.68 -1.84
N MET A 76 -1.78 -18.10 -1.12
CA MET A 76 -2.13 -18.56 0.24
C MET A 76 -2.61 -20.00 0.28
N GLU A 77 -3.39 -20.46 -0.70
CA GLU A 77 -3.84 -21.84 -0.80
C GLU A 77 -2.63 -22.79 -0.97
N LYS A 78 -1.67 -22.43 -1.82
CA LYS A 78 -0.43 -23.18 -1.99
C LYS A 78 0.43 -23.24 -0.72
N GLU A 79 0.51 -22.14 0.01
CA GLU A 79 1.22 -22.08 1.30
C GLU A 79 0.50 -22.91 2.36
N GLN A 80 -0.83 -22.87 2.38
CA GLN A 80 -1.66 -23.67 3.28
C GLN A 80 -1.44 -25.19 3.09
N GLU A 81 -1.24 -25.65 1.86
CA GLU A 81 -0.96 -27.07 1.57
C GLU A 81 0.37 -27.54 2.18
N LYS A 82 1.35 -26.63 2.29
CA LYS A 82 2.69 -26.89 2.85
C LYS A 82 2.75 -26.66 4.37
N ALA A 83 1.73 -26.03 4.94
CA ALA A 83 1.75 -25.61 6.33
C ALA A 83 1.50 -26.76 7.32
N PRO A 84 1.98 -26.66 8.57
CA PRO A 84 1.69 -27.63 9.62
C PRO A 84 0.19 -27.81 9.84
N LYS A 85 -0.23 -29.02 10.24
CA LYS A 85 -1.63 -29.34 10.51
C LYS A 85 -2.21 -28.37 11.56
N GLY A 86 -3.32 -27.72 11.21
CA GLY A 86 -4.03 -26.76 12.08
C GLY A 86 -3.67 -25.29 11.84
N TRP A 87 -2.64 -24.99 11.04
CA TRP A 87 -2.37 -23.64 10.59
C TRP A 87 -3.36 -23.25 9.48
N LYS A 88 -3.88 -22.02 9.56
CA LYS A 88 -4.78 -21.47 8.55
C LYS A 88 -4.30 -20.09 8.12
N ALA A 89 -3.99 -19.94 6.84
CA ALA A 89 -3.81 -18.62 6.24
C ALA A 89 -5.20 -18.02 5.95
N ALA A 90 -5.34 -16.73 6.17
CA ALA A 90 -6.52 -15.97 5.80
C ALA A 90 -6.11 -14.60 5.25
N LEU A 91 -6.77 -14.15 4.20
CA LEU A 91 -6.61 -12.77 3.75
C LEU A 91 -6.99 -11.83 4.90
N LYS A 92 -6.32 -10.69 4.95
CA LYS A 92 -6.74 -9.61 5.81
C LYS A 92 -8.09 -9.08 5.33
N ASN A 93 -8.89 -8.57 6.25
CA ASN A 93 -10.10 -7.84 5.95
C ASN A 93 -10.00 -6.38 6.39
N VAL A 94 -10.98 -5.57 6.02
CA VAL A 94 -10.98 -4.12 6.30
C VAL A 94 -10.94 -3.85 7.79
N SER A 95 -11.78 -4.49 8.60
CA SER A 95 -11.82 -4.26 10.05
C SER A 95 -10.56 -4.74 10.76
N GLY A 96 -9.92 -5.81 10.30
CA GLY A 96 -8.67 -6.30 10.87
C GLY A 96 -7.43 -5.52 10.40
N THR A 97 -7.53 -4.78 9.27
CA THR A 97 -6.41 -3.96 8.77
C THR A 97 -6.43 -2.54 9.36
N PHE A 98 -7.61 -1.97 9.47
CA PHE A 98 -7.84 -0.62 10.01
C PHE A 98 -8.45 -0.73 11.42
N ASP A 99 -7.93 -1.61 12.25
CA ASP A 99 -8.44 -1.85 13.59
C ASP A 99 -8.05 -0.76 14.60
N CYS A 100 -8.81 -0.71 15.69
CA CYS A 100 -8.49 0.07 16.87
C CYS A 100 -8.86 -0.71 18.13
N PHE A 101 -7.89 -0.93 19.00
CA PHE A 101 -8.10 -1.75 20.18
C PHE A 101 -8.90 -1.03 21.28
N LEU A 102 -8.82 0.32 21.33
CA LEU A 102 -9.38 1.10 22.44
C LEU A 102 -10.65 1.88 22.06
N ASP A 103 -10.83 2.19 20.79
CA ASP A 103 -11.92 3.03 20.32
C ASP A 103 -12.74 2.27 19.26
N ASP A 104 -14.04 2.54 19.20
CA ASP A 104 -14.93 1.96 18.21
C ASP A 104 -14.86 2.74 16.90
N LEU A 105 -14.28 2.11 15.88
CA LEU A 105 -14.37 2.60 14.51
C LEU A 105 -15.68 2.10 13.87
N THR A 106 -16.28 2.93 13.02
CA THR A 106 -17.46 2.56 12.25
C THR A 106 -17.05 1.95 10.92
N TYR A 107 -17.58 0.77 10.60
CA TYR A 107 -17.32 0.06 9.36
C TYR A 107 -18.60 -0.17 8.55
N THR A 108 -18.47 -0.07 7.23
CA THR A 108 -19.39 -0.71 6.29
C THR A 108 -18.60 -1.76 5.53
N ASN A 109 -19.12 -2.98 5.42
CA ASN A 109 -18.43 -4.14 4.83
C ASN A 109 -17.03 -4.38 5.43
N GLY A 110 -16.90 -4.29 6.76
CA GLY A 110 -15.63 -4.49 7.47
C GLY A 110 -15.02 -5.88 7.26
N GLU A 111 -15.82 -6.87 6.88
CA GLU A 111 -15.39 -8.23 6.53
C GLU A 111 -14.83 -8.36 5.09
N ALA A 112 -14.92 -7.31 4.26
CA ALA A 112 -14.40 -7.34 2.90
C ALA A 112 -12.91 -7.66 2.88
N ASN A 113 -12.51 -8.63 2.07
CA ASN A 113 -11.11 -8.99 1.93
C ASN A 113 -10.34 -7.87 1.22
N LEU A 114 -9.11 -7.68 1.65
CA LEU A 114 -8.18 -6.76 1.02
C LEU A 114 -6.75 -7.32 1.00
N SER A 115 -5.95 -6.75 0.12
CA SER A 115 -4.49 -6.90 0.12
C SER A 115 -3.85 -5.62 -0.37
N SER A 116 -2.71 -5.26 0.20
CA SER A 116 -2.01 -4.02 -0.12
C SER A 116 -0.64 -4.32 -0.71
N LEU A 117 -0.15 -3.42 -1.58
CA LEU A 117 1.27 -3.37 -1.83
C LEU A 117 1.98 -3.02 -0.51
N PRO A 118 3.20 -3.50 -0.28
CA PRO A 118 3.98 -3.09 0.87
C PRO A 118 4.15 -1.57 0.90
N LYS A 119 4.19 -1.00 2.10
CA LYS A 119 4.45 0.43 2.32
C LYS A 119 5.72 0.92 1.63
N HIS A 120 6.76 0.08 1.62
CA HIS A 120 7.94 0.25 0.81
C HIS A 120 8.18 -1.02 0.00
N LEU A 121 8.44 -0.85 -1.28
CA LEU A 121 8.84 -1.94 -2.17
C LEU A 121 10.33 -2.20 -2.01
N VAL A 122 10.72 -3.46 -1.94
CA VAL A 122 12.13 -3.83 -2.00
C VAL A 122 12.65 -3.54 -3.40
N VAL A 123 13.78 -2.85 -3.46
CA VAL A 123 14.55 -2.61 -4.70
C VAL A 123 15.67 -3.62 -4.73
N TYR A 124 15.70 -4.47 -5.73
CA TYR A 124 16.68 -5.55 -5.83
C TYR A 124 17.14 -5.77 -7.27
N ARG A 125 18.37 -6.26 -7.40
CA ARG A 125 18.93 -6.73 -8.66
C ARG A 125 19.22 -8.21 -8.45
N ASP A 126 18.69 -9.05 -9.30
CA ASP A 126 18.62 -10.47 -9.02
C ASP A 126 18.07 -10.77 -7.59
N LYS A 127 17.70 -11.94 -7.26
CA LYS A 127 17.05 -12.22 -5.95
C LYS A 127 17.96 -12.05 -4.73
N GLU A 128 19.26 -11.92 -4.96
CA GLU A 128 20.31 -11.93 -3.91
C GLU A 128 20.85 -10.55 -3.59
N GLU A 129 20.72 -9.57 -4.49
CA GLU A 129 21.24 -8.22 -4.29
C GLU A 129 20.13 -7.23 -3.94
N ILE A 130 19.87 -7.03 -2.65
CA ILE A 130 18.95 -6.01 -2.16
C ILE A 130 19.66 -4.66 -2.12
N LEU A 131 19.19 -3.72 -2.93
CA LEU A 131 19.74 -2.36 -2.98
C LEU A 131 19.15 -1.46 -1.88
N GLY A 132 17.87 -1.67 -1.54
CA GLY A 132 17.17 -0.84 -0.55
C GLY A 132 15.65 -0.94 -0.66
N GLY A 133 14.97 0.16 -0.29
CA GLY A 133 13.52 0.27 -0.37
C GLY A 133 13.07 1.51 -1.14
N LEU A 134 11.93 1.40 -1.79
CA LEU A 134 11.27 2.48 -2.52
C LEU A 134 9.94 2.83 -1.87
N MET A 135 9.71 4.11 -1.58
CA MET A 135 8.48 4.58 -0.93
C MET A 135 7.99 5.90 -1.53
N ALA A 136 6.67 6.03 -1.71
CA ALA A 136 6.02 7.28 -2.10
C ALA A 136 5.71 8.13 -0.87
N ALA A 137 6.36 9.30 -0.73
CA ALA A 137 6.21 10.20 0.41
C ALA A 137 6.40 11.67 0.02
N SER A 138 5.99 12.60 0.87
CA SER A 138 6.18 14.03 0.66
C SER A 138 7.58 14.53 1.05
N ASN A 139 8.34 13.72 1.80
CA ASN A 139 9.72 14.04 2.18
C ASN A 139 10.51 12.78 2.55
N LYS A 140 11.82 12.83 2.36
CA LYS A 140 12.74 11.72 2.64
C LYS A 140 12.75 11.26 4.12
N PRO A 141 12.64 12.14 5.14
CA PRO A 141 12.52 11.71 6.54
C PRO A 141 11.38 10.74 6.82
N ILE A 142 10.21 10.88 6.16
CA ILE A 142 9.12 9.91 6.29
C ILE A 142 9.52 8.56 5.70
N ALA A 143 10.10 8.53 4.49
CA ALA A 143 10.56 7.29 3.87
C ALA A 143 11.62 6.60 4.74
N ASN A 144 12.60 7.34 5.25
CA ASN A 144 13.63 6.82 6.15
C ASN A 144 13.04 6.27 7.45
N TYR A 145 12.07 6.97 8.06
CA TYR A 145 11.41 6.53 9.30
C TYR A 145 10.75 5.16 9.13
N TYR A 146 9.94 5.00 8.07
CA TYR A 146 9.25 3.72 7.84
C TYR A 146 10.18 2.62 7.38
N TYR A 147 11.18 2.91 6.56
CA TYR A 147 12.17 1.93 6.13
C TYR A 147 13.03 1.42 7.29
N SER A 148 13.40 2.29 8.23
CA SER A 148 14.16 1.93 9.43
C SER A 148 13.30 1.33 10.56
N ALA A 149 12.06 0.91 10.27
CA ALA A 149 11.11 0.43 11.28
C ALA A 149 10.95 1.39 12.49
N GLY A 150 11.03 2.70 12.21
CA GLY A 150 10.91 3.74 13.23
C GLY A 150 12.20 4.10 13.96
N GLU A 151 13.37 3.60 13.59
CA GLU A 151 14.65 3.94 14.24
C GLU A 151 15.12 5.37 13.92
N LEU A 152 14.83 5.89 12.74
CA LEU A 152 15.13 7.28 12.38
C LEU A 152 14.00 8.24 12.78
N ASN A 153 14.27 9.55 12.79
CA ASN A 153 13.27 10.55 13.17
C ASN A 153 12.27 10.80 12.04
N CYS A 154 10.99 10.87 12.40
CA CYS A 154 9.90 11.24 11.49
C CYS A 154 9.78 12.77 11.36
N LYS A 155 9.06 13.20 10.32
CA LYS A 155 8.56 14.58 10.14
C LYS A 155 7.09 14.56 9.77
N THR A 156 6.42 15.71 9.91
CA THR A 156 5.09 15.92 9.35
C THR A 156 5.13 15.81 7.82
N GLY A 157 4.02 15.38 7.22
CA GLY A 157 3.88 15.20 5.78
C GLY A 157 3.11 13.92 5.45
N LYS A 158 3.23 13.45 4.22
CA LYS A 158 2.36 12.41 3.66
C LYS A 158 3.16 11.22 3.17
N TYR A 159 2.53 10.05 3.21
CA TYR A 159 2.94 8.89 2.43
C TYR A 159 1.72 8.17 1.85
N LEU A 160 1.93 7.32 0.87
CA LEU A 160 0.88 6.67 0.11
C LEU A 160 1.00 5.15 0.19
N GLU A 161 -0.17 4.49 0.23
CA GLU A 161 -0.28 3.04 0.13
C GLU A 161 -1.34 2.67 -0.92
N TRP A 162 -1.12 1.59 -1.66
CA TRP A 162 -2.06 1.03 -2.64
C TRP A 162 -2.68 -0.24 -2.09
N THR A 163 -4.00 -0.24 -1.98
CA THR A 163 -4.77 -1.34 -1.40
C THR A 163 -5.86 -1.80 -2.37
N TYR A 164 -5.90 -3.09 -2.64
CA TYR A 164 -6.93 -3.73 -3.45
C TYR A 164 -8.03 -4.29 -2.56
N LEU A 165 -9.29 -3.96 -2.86
CA LEU A 165 -10.47 -4.46 -2.14
C LEU A 165 -11.32 -5.38 -3.01
N GLU A 166 -11.89 -6.40 -2.38
CA GLU A 166 -12.84 -7.33 -3.00
C GLU A 166 -14.18 -6.68 -3.31
N LYS A 167 -14.65 -5.79 -2.44
CA LYS A 167 -15.92 -5.03 -2.56
C LYS A 167 -15.82 -3.69 -1.84
N PRO A 168 -16.68 -2.71 -2.16
CA PRO A 168 -16.65 -1.40 -1.51
C PRO A 168 -16.78 -1.50 0.01
N ALA A 169 -16.03 -0.67 0.73
CA ALA A 169 -16.05 -0.63 2.18
C ALA A 169 -15.82 0.79 2.72
N MET A 170 -16.20 1.04 3.97
CA MET A 170 -15.97 2.33 4.63
C MET A 170 -15.35 2.10 6.02
N VAL A 171 -14.44 3.01 6.40
CA VAL A 171 -13.89 3.09 7.77
C VAL A 171 -13.92 4.53 8.21
N LYS A 172 -14.58 4.83 9.33
CA LYS A 172 -14.67 6.16 9.91
C LYS A 172 -14.45 6.14 11.42
N GLY A 173 -13.84 7.18 11.93
CA GLY A 173 -13.63 7.41 13.36
C GLY A 173 -12.19 7.75 13.69
N THR A 174 -11.94 7.97 14.96
CA THR A 174 -10.61 8.28 15.50
C THR A 174 -10.17 7.12 16.37
N CYS A 175 -8.97 6.65 16.12
CA CYS A 175 -8.29 5.66 16.95
C CYS A 175 -7.21 6.34 17.77
N THR A 176 -7.31 6.26 19.10
CA THR A 176 -6.31 6.78 20.04
C THR A 176 -5.57 5.62 20.67
N THR A 177 -4.24 5.65 20.62
CA THR A 177 -3.38 4.64 21.25
C THR A 177 -2.36 5.31 22.15
N LYS A 178 -2.15 4.78 23.36
CA LYS A 178 -1.07 5.22 24.23
C LYS A 178 0.22 4.52 23.83
N ASN A 179 1.16 5.30 23.32
CA ASN A 179 2.48 4.82 22.92
C ASN A 179 3.48 5.12 24.04
N PHE A 180 4.27 4.12 24.39
CA PHE A 180 5.36 4.26 25.36
C PHE A 180 6.67 4.47 24.60
N THR A 181 7.49 5.40 25.09
CA THR A 181 8.85 5.58 24.59
C THR A 181 9.79 4.58 25.26
N ARG A 182 11.07 4.60 24.87
CA ARG A 182 12.09 3.79 25.55
C ARG A 182 12.53 4.39 26.90
N ILE A 183 11.93 5.53 27.31
CA ILE A 183 12.21 6.19 28.57
C ILE A 183 11.15 5.82 29.57
N GLU A 184 11.56 5.39 30.75
CA GLU A 184 10.64 5.04 31.85
C GLU A 184 9.76 6.24 32.21
N GLY A 185 8.45 6.01 32.27
CA GLY A 185 7.44 7.04 32.59
C GLY A 185 7.07 7.95 31.41
N GLU A 186 7.77 7.93 30.29
CA GLU A 186 7.43 8.76 29.12
C GLU A 186 6.47 8.01 28.19
N SER A 187 5.36 8.66 27.87
CA SER A 187 4.37 8.17 26.91
C SER A 187 3.65 9.32 26.22
N PHE A 188 3.02 9.06 25.09
CA PHE A 188 2.16 10.02 24.40
C PHE A 188 0.96 9.33 23.77
N GLU A 189 -0.10 10.08 23.53
CA GLU A 189 -1.26 9.61 22.78
C GLU A 189 -1.02 9.83 21.29
N ALA A 190 -1.04 8.74 20.53
CA ALA A 190 -1.04 8.79 19.08
C ALA A 190 -2.47 8.65 18.56
N LYS A 191 -2.85 9.48 17.58
CA LYS A 191 -4.18 9.52 16.97
C LYS A 191 -4.13 9.17 15.49
N ARG A 192 -5.06 8.34 15.05
CA ARG A 192 -5.30 8.02 13.64
C ARG A 192 -6.75 8.34 13.32
N ASP A 193 -6.96 9.35 12.48
CA ASP A 193 -8.29 9.79 12.05
C ASP A 193 -8.61 9.15 10.69
N TYR A 194 -9.56 8.21 10.68
CA TYR A 194 -9.98 7.48 9.50
C TYR A 194 -11.16 8.15 8.82
N SER A 195 -11.03 8.42 7.52
CA SER A 195 -12.09 8.85 6.61
C SER A 195 -11.93 8.11 5.27
N LEU A 196 -12.11 6.80 5.31
CA LEU A 196 -11.95 5.92 4.17
C LEU A 196 -13.32 5.59 3.55
N ASP A 197 -13.47 5.90 2.27
CA ASP A 197 -14.57 5.46 1.40
C ASP A 197 -13.94 4.69 0.24
N LEU A 198 -13.77 3.39 0.46
CA LEU A 198 -12.99 2.50 -0.39
C LEU A 198 -13.89 1.88 -1.46
N LYS A 199 -13.39 1.83 -2.71
CA LYS A 199 -14.04 1.20 -3.86
C LYS A 199 -13.56 -0.25 -4.01
N GLU A 200 -14.31 -1.05 -4.74
CA GLU A 200 -13.83 -2.31 -5.27
C GLU A 200 -12.61 -2.07 -6.18
N GLY A 201 -11.64 -2.99 -6.15
CA GLY A 201 -10.39 -2.84 -6.89
C GLY A 201 -9.36 -1.98 -6.16
N TRP A 202 -8.45 -1.35 -6.91
CA TRP A 202 -7.36 -0.55 -6.36
C TRP A 202 -7.83 0.78 -5.77
N ASN A 203 -7.28 1.09 -4.61
CA ASN A 203 -7.49 2.34 -3.87
C ASN A 203 -6.13 2.93 -3.49
N LEU A 204 -5.98 4.22 -3.71
CA LEU A 204 -4.85 5.01 -3.24
C LEU A 204 -5.21 5.63 -1.89
N ILE A 205 -4.47 5.26 -0.85
CA ILE A 205 -4.69 5.73 0.52
C ILE A 205 -3.57 6.67 0.90
N GLU A 206 -3.94 7.88 1.31
CA GLU A 206 -3.05 8.89 1.85
C GLU A 206 -3.02 8.80 3.37
N TYR A 207 -1.83 8.71 3.93
CA TYR A 207 -1.54 8.86 5.35
C TYR A 207 -0.86 10.21 5.55
N ASN A 208 -1.56 11.18 6.12
CA ASN A 208 -1.06 12.53 6.35
C ASN A 208 -0.70 12.71 7.84
N ILE A 209 0.59 12.70 8.16
CA ILE A 209 1.13 12.96 9.49
C ILE A 209 1.05 14.46 9.74
N THR A 210 0.07 14.91 10.52
CA THR A 210 -0.18 16.33 10.81
C THR A 210 0.56 16.80 12.04
N GLU A 211 0.88 15.90 12.98
CA GLU A 211 1.65 16.19 14.17
C GLU A 211 2.65 15.10 14.48
N VAL A 212 3.77 15.48 15.06
CA VAL A 212 4.78 14.57 15.59
C VAL A 212 4.96 14.81 17.08
N PHE A 213 5.39 13.78 17.80
CA PHE A 213 5.83 13.85 19.18
C PHE A 213 7.36 13.78 19.21
N GLU A 214 7.98 14.68 19.96
CA GLU A 214 9.42 14.66 20.24
C GLU A 214 9.62 14.26 21.69
N GLY A 215 10.22 13.10 21.91
CA GLY A 215 10.55 12.58 23.24
C GLY A 215 11.80 13.23 23.83
N ALA A 216 12.05 13.00 25.10
CA ALA A 216 13.16 13.58 25.85
C ALA A 216 14.56 13.26 25.29
N THR A 217 14.70 12.18 24.51
CA THR A 217 15.94 11.84 23.78
C THR A 217 16.08 12.54 22.43
N GLY A 218 15.14 13.40 22.04
CA GLY A 218 15.08 13.96 20.68
C GLY A 218 14.56 12.98 19.62
N LYS A 219 13.98 11.84 20.04
CA LYS A 219 13.31 10.90 19.15
C LYS A 219 11.99 11.46 18.69
N VAL A 220 11.80 11.57 17.37
CA VAL A 220 10.57 12.11 16.76
C VAL A 220 9.74 11.00 16.13
N GLN A 221 8.47 10.90 16.50
CA GLN A 221 7.54 9.86 16.06
C GLN A 221 6.21 10.48 15.61
N PRO A 222 5.43 9.84 14.69
CA PRO A 222 4.09 10.29 14.34
C PRO A 222 3.18 10.36 15.58
N LYS A 223 2.49 11.52 15.75
CA LYS A 223 1.53 11.70 16.83
C LYS A 223 0.09 11.71 16.32
N THR A 224 -0.18 12.51 15.28
CA THR A 224 -1.50 12.55 14.65
C THR A 224 -1.38 12.27 13.16
N THR A 225 -2.14 11.29 12.68
CA THR A 225 -2.17 10.91 11.26
C THR A 225 -3.61 10.88 10.76
N LYS A 226 -3.92 11.62 9.70
CA LYS A 226 -5.18 11.53 8.97
C LYS A 226 -5.05 10.53 7.84
N ILE A 227 -6.05 9.66 7.69
CA ILE A 227 -6.02 8.55 6.74
C ILE A 227 -7.27 8.65 5.86
N GLN A 228 -7.05 8.82 4.57
CA GLN A 228 -8.14 9.02 3.61
C GLN A 228 -7.82 8.38 2.26
N ARG A 229 -8.86 7.99 1.52
CA ARG A 229 -8.71 7.63 0.11
C ARG A 229 -8.62 8.89 -0.74
N ILE A 230 -7.72 8.88 -1.70
CA ILE A 230 -7.55 9.94 -2.69
C ILE A 230 -7.62 9.37 -4.10
N GLU A 231 -7.87 10.23 -5.11
CA GLU A 231 -7.97 9.78 -6.50
C GLU A 231 -6.65 9.91 -7.26
N ASN A 232 -5.81 10.88 -6.90
CA ASN A 232 -4.58 11.19 -7.60
C ASN A 232 -3.41 11.37 -6.63
N ILE A 233 -2.22 11.05 -7.07
CA ILE A 233 -0.98 11.30 -6.33
C ILE A 233 -0.80 12.82 -6.16
N PRO A 234 -0.68 13.33 -4.91
CA PRO A 234 -0.46 14.75 -4.68
C PRO A 234 0.86 15.24 -5.29
N SER A 235 0.87 16.45 -5.84
CA SER A 235 2.06 17.02 -6.52
C SER A 235 3.29 17.20 -5.62
N ASN A 236 3.10 17.19 -4.31
CA ASN A 236 4.18 17.27 -3.31
C ASN A 236 4.64 15.88 -2.80
N VAL A 237 4.15 14.79 -3.39
CA VAL A 237 4.63 13.43 -3.11
C VAL A 237 5.58 13.00 -4.21
N ASN A 238 6.74 12.50 -3.81
CA ASN A 238 7.76 11.96 -4.69
C ASN A 238 8.09 10.52 -4.28
N TRP A 239 8.78 9.80 -5.14
CA TRP A 239 9.33 8.51 -4.81
C TRP A 239 10.73 8.67 -4.23
N TYR A 240 10.98 8.04 -3.09
CA TYR A 240 12.25 8.07 -2.40
C TYR A 240 12.85 6.68 -2.33
N PHE A 241 14.04 6.56 -2.88
CA PHE A 241 14.89 5.40 -2.64
C PHE A 241 15.63 5.58 -1.32
N VAL A 242 15.55 4.56 -0.47
CA VAL A 242 16.29 4.47 0.79
C VAL A 242 17.21 3.27 0.68
N GLN A 243 18.52 3.54 0.68
CA GLN A 243 19.54 2.51 0.58
C GLN A 243 19.51 1.59 1.81
N GLY A 244 19.65 0.29 1.59
CA GLY A 244 19.85 -0.69 2.66
C GLY A 244 21.12 -0.38 3.44
N GLN A 245 21.06 -0.55 4.77
CA GLN A 245 22.24 -0.41 5.65
C GLN A 245 22.96 -1.74 5.76
#